data_9b94abf2b176b961e12833999c6c07e2
#
_entry.id   9b94abf2b176b961e12833999c6c07e2
#
_cell.length_a   1.000
_cell.length_b   1.000
_cell.length_c   1.000
_cell.angle_alpha   90.00
_cell.angle_beta   90.00
_cell.angle_gamma   90.00
#
_symmetry.space_group_name_H-M   'P 1'
#
loop_
_entity.id
_entity.type
_entity.pdbx_description
1 polymer ?
#
loop_
_entity_poly.entity_id
_entity_poly.type
_entity_poly.pdbx_seq_one_letter_code
_entity_poly.pdbx_strand_id
1 'polypeptide(L)'
;MRIEKTFCNIFVPISVGELIDKITILEIKKKYMSGEKMKNVNNEFKSLKVILNNQKLEVDQNLYLKLKKINSSLWKIEDKIRIKESLKEFDEDFIELARSVYKINDERSLIKREINLKYNSGIVEEKSYKNY
;
A
#
# COMPACT_ATOMS: atom_id res chain seq x y z
N MET A 1 23.22 -31.27 15.41
CA MET A 1 23.49 -30.57 14.13
C MET A 1 22.62 -29.33 14.03
N ARG A 2 23.24 -28.21 13.83
CA ARG A 2 22.52 -26.96 13.71
C ARG A 2 22.09 -26.76 12.26
N ILE A 3 20.79 -26.65 12.03
CA ILE A 3 20.28 -26.38 10.70
C ILE A 3 20.21 -24.86 10.55
N GLU A 4 20.99 -24.29 9.65
CA GLU A 4 20.93 -22.89 9.32
C GLU A 4 19.70 -22.61 8.46
N LYS A 5 18.89 -21.62 8.90
CA LYS A 5 17.77 -21.14 8.08
C LYS A 5 18.31 -20.22 7.01
N THR A 6 18.16 -20.59 5.76
CA THR A 6 18.40 -19.70 4.63
C THR A 6 17.17 -18.85 4.37
N PHE A 7 17.36 -17.53 4.26
CA PHE A 7 16.28 -16.63 3.89
C PHE A 7 16.05 -16.71 2.39
N CYS A 8 14.78 -16.81 1.99
CA CYS A 8 14.39 -16.85 0.59
C CYS A 8 13.61 -15.59 0.25
N ASN A 9 14.16 -14.75 -0.62
CA ASN A 9 13.45 -13.62 -1.21
C ASN A 9 13.21 -13.89 -2.69
N ILE A 10 11.99 -13.66 -3.15
CA ILE A 10 11.64 -13.77 -4.55
C ILE A 10 11.63 -12.37 -5.13
N PHE A 11 12.36 -12.17 -6.22
CA PHE A 11 12.42 -10.89 -6.91
C PHE A 11 11.57 -10.95 -8.17
N VAL A 12 10.67 -9.99 -8.30
CA VAL A 12 9.81 -9.85 -9.48
C VAL A 12 9.84 -8.41 -9.97
N PRO A 13 9.72 -8.18 -11.29
CA PRO A 13 9.57 -6.82 -11.76
C PRO A 13 8.21 -6.27 -11.30
N ILE A 14 8.23 -5.07 -10.76
CA ILE A 14 7.01 -4.34 -10.36
C ILE A 14 7.08 -2.92 -10.90
N SER A 15 5.94 -2.25 -10.96
CA SER A 15 5.91 -0.84 -11.34
C SER A 15 6.50 0.04 -10.25
N VAL A 16 6.97 1.22 -10.62
CA VAL A 16 7.46 2.23 -9.67
C VAL A 16 6.35 2.62 -8.70
N GLY A 17 5.13 2.82 -9.21
CA GLY A 17 3.96 3.14 -8.38
C GLY A 17 3.64 2.07 -7.35
N GLU A 18 3.74 0.79 -7.73
CA GLU A 18 3.52 -0.33 -6.81
C GLU A 18 4.57 -0.37 -5.70
N LEU A 19 5.84 -0.14 -6.03
CA LEU A 19 6.92 -0.12 -5.03
C LEU A 19 6.70 1.00 -4.00
N ILE A 20 6.42 2.21 -4.46
CA ILE A 20 6.17 3.35 -3.59
C ILE A 20 4.92 3.13 -2.75
N ASP A 21 3.87 2.59 -3.34
CA ASP A 21 2.63 2.23 -2.64
C ASP A 21 2.90 1.27 -1.47
N LYS A 22 3.63 0.19 -1.71
CA LYS A 22 4.03 -0.76 -0.67
C LYS A 22 4.82 -0.09 0.46
N ILE A 23 5.73 0.79 0.12
CA ILE A 23 6.55 1.51 1.12
C ILE A 23 5.67 2.40 1.99
N THR A 24 4.71 3.14 1.40
CA THR A 24 3.78 3.97 2.17
C THR A 24 2.92 3.15 3.11
N ILE A 25 2.45 1.99 2.66
CA ILE A 25 1.65 1.07 3.48
C ILE A 25 2.47 0.54 4.66
N LEU A 26 3.73 0.19 4.42
CA LEU A 26 4.62 -0.27 5.50
C LEU A 26 4.86 0.83 6.55
N GLU A 27 4.99 2.07 6.13
CA GLU A 27 5.08 3.21 7.07
C GLU A 27 3.83 3.33 7.95
N ILE A 28 2.65 3.11 7.36
CA ILE A 28 1.39 3.10 8.12
C ILE A 28 1.36 1.95 9.11
N LYS A 29 1.75 0.75 8.68
CA LYS A 29 1.82 -0.44 9.54
C LYS A 29 2.71 -0.22 10.77
N LYS A 30 3.81 0.51 10.63
CA LYS A 30 4.69 0.86 11.76
C LYS A 30 3.99 1.59 12.89
N LYS A 31 2.92 2.33 12.59
CA LYS A 31 2.14 3.06 13.60
C LYS A 31 1.21 2.15 14.41
N TYR A 32 0.80 1.02 13.84
CA TYR A 32 -0.26 0.18 14.39
C TYR A 32 0.22 -1.19 14.88
N MET A 33 1.46 -1.57 14.60
CA MET A 33 1.99 -2.90 14.90
C MET A 33 3.14 -2.84 15.89
N SER A 34 3.32 -3.93 16.64
CA SER A 34 4.39 -4.10 17.63
C SER A 34 4.85 -5.57 17.66
N GLY A 35 5.93 -5.85 18.42
CA GLY A 35 6.44 -7.20 18.59
C GLY A 35 6.93 -7.84 17.28
N GLU A 36 6.60 -9.11 17.07
CA GLU A 36 7.01 -9.86 15.86
C GLU A 36 6.46 -9.24 14.59
N LYS A 37 5.23 -8.70 14.62
CA LYS A 37 4.66 -7.99 13.48
C LYS A 37 5.51 -6.79 13.09
N MET A 38 5.98 -6.02 14.07
CA MET A 38 6.84 -4.86 13.81
C MET A 38 8.19 -5.29 13.21
N LYS A 39 8.77 -6.39 13.67
CA LYS A 39 10.02 -6.93 13.09
C LYS A 39 9.83 -7.26 11.61
N ASN A 40 8.74 -7.94 11.27
CA ASN A 40 8.43 -8.31 9.90
C ASN A 40 8.21 -7.08 9.03
N VAL A 41 7.47 -6.09 9.53
CA VAL A 41 7.24 -4.82 8.83
C VAL A 41 8.55 -4.08 8.58
N ASN A 42 9.42 -4.00 9.59
CA ASN A 42 10.72 -3.32 9.45
C ASN A 42 11.62 -4.03 8.45
N ASN A 43 11.66 -5.37 8.44
CA ASN A 43 12.45 -6.14 7.48
C ASN A 43 11.99 -5.89 6.05
N GLU A 44 10.69 -5.94 5.80
CA GLU A 44 10.12 -5.67 4.48
C GLU A 44 10.39 -4.22 4.06
N PHE A 45 10.15 -3.26 4.96
CA PHE A 45 10.40 -1.85 4.70
C PHE A 45 11.85 -1.58 4.29
N LYS A 46 12.81 -2.10 5.04
CA LYS A 46 14.23 -1.95 4.73
C LYS A 46 14.58 -2.54 3.38
N SER A 47 14.08 -3.74 3.09
CA SER A 47 14.34 -4.43 1.81
C SER A 47 13.82 -3.60 0.64
N LEU A 48 12.61 -3.08 0.74
CA LEU A 48 12.02 -2.28 -0.35
C LEU A 48 12.67 -0.90 -0.48
N LYS A 49 13.07 -0.27 0.63
CA LYS A 49 13.80 1.00 0.59
C LYS A 49 15.16 0.87 -0.10
N VAL A 50 15.87 -0.22 0.14
CA VAL A 50 17.14 -0.51 -0.55
C VAL A 50 16.93 -0.61 -2.06
N ILE A 51 15.89 -1.33 -2.48
CA ILE A 51 15.55 -1.47 -3.90
C ILE A 51 15.23 -0.11 -4.52
N LEU A 52 14.40 0.69 -3.85
CA LEU A 52 14.04 2.02 -4.34
C LEU A 52 15.27 2.93 -4.46
N ASN A 53 16.14 2.95 -3.45
CA ASN A 53 17.34 3.77 -3.43
C ASN A 53 18.31 3.39 -4.56
N ASN A 54 18.37 2.09 -4.91
CA ASN A 54 19.23 1.60 -5.98
C ASN A 54 18.73 1.98 -7.38
N GLN A 55 17.48 2.40 -7.52
CA GLN A 55 16.93 2.83 -8.81
C GLN A 55 17.39 4.22 -9.22
N LYS A 56 18.06 4.97 -8.37
CA LYS A 56 18.52 6.33 -8.64
C LYS A 56 17.39 7.27 -9.06
N LEU A 57 16.20 7.04 -8.51
CA LEU A 57 15.04 7.89 -8.74
C LEU A 57 14.95 8.94 -7.64
N GLU A 58 14.71 10.18 -8.05
CA GLU A 58 14.33 11.24 -7.11
C GLU A 58 12.83 11.17 -6.90
N VAL A 59 12.40 10.66 -5.73
CA VAL A 59 10.99 10.47 -5.42
C VAL A 59 10.30 11.81 -5.22
N ASP A 60 9.24 12.06 -5.99
CA ASP A 60 8.39 13.24 -5.83
C ASP A 60 7.66 13.15 -4.50
N GLN A 61 8.01 14.04 -3.56
CA GLN A 61 7.45 14.02 -2.21
C GLN A 61 5.96 14.34 -2.20
N ASN A 62 5.47 15.15 -3.12
CA ASN A 62 4.03 15.44 -3.22
C ASN A 62 3.24 14.20 -3.59
N LEU A 63 3.70 13.43 -4.57
CA LEU A 63 3.06 12.18 -4.96
C LEU A 63 3.14 11.12 -3.86
N TYR A 64 4.30 11.03 -3.22
CA TYR A 64 4.51 10.14 -2.09
C TYR A 64 3.52 10.42 -0.95
N LEU A 65 3.40 11.69 -0.55
CA LEU A 65 2.50 12.10 0.53
C LEU A 65 1.03 11.93 0.16
N LYS A 66 0.65 12.19 -1.09
CA LYS A 66 -0.71 11.94 -1.58
C LYS A 66 -1.07 10.46 -1.45
N LEU A 67 -0.18 9.58 -1.89
CA LEU A 67 -0.40 8.14 -1.82
C LEU A 67 -0.46 7.66 -0.38
N LYS A 68 0.43 8.14 0.48
CA LYS A 68 0.41 7.82 1.91
C LYS A 68 -0.90 8.26 2.58
N LYS A 69 -1.38 9.45 2.27
CA LYS A 69 -2.64 9.98 2.79
C LYS A 69 -3.84 9.11 2.38
N ILE A 70 -3.89 8.72 1.11
CA ILE A 70 -4.95 7.83 0.60
C ILE A 70 -4.89 6.47 1.29
N ASN A 71 -3.72 5.89 1.43
CA ASN A 71 -3.56 4.61 2.11
C ASN A 71 -3.91 4.69 3.60
N SER A 72 -3.61 5.81 4.25
CA SER A 72 -4.03 6.07 5.64
C SER A 72 -5.54 6.15 5.77
N SER A 73 -6.22 6.78 4.82
CA SER A 73 -7.68 6.84 4.78
C SER A 73 -8.30 5.46 4.60
N LEU A 74 -7.75 4.65 3.68
CA LEU A 74 -8.21 3.27 3.47
C LEU A 74 -8.02 2.41 4.72
N TRP A 75 -6.89 2.56 5.41
CA TRP A 75 -6.64 1.85 6.66
C TRP A 75 -7.74 2.12 7.68
N LYS A 76 -8.08 3.38 7.89
CA LYS A 76 -9.12 3.79 8.85
C LYS A 76 -10.50 3.29 8.44
N ILE A 77 -10.82 3.35 7.15
CA ILE A 77 -12.10 2.86 6.63
C ILE A 77 -12.21 1.35 6.83
N GLU A 78 -11.17 0.60 6.53
CA GLU A 78 -11.13 -0.85 6.73
C GLU A 78 -11.37 -1.21 8.20
N ASP A 79 -10.74 -0.50 9.13
CA ASP A 79 -10.97 -0.72 10.56
C ASP A 79 -12.43 -0.45 10.96
N LYS A 80 -13.00 0.64 10.48
CA LYS A 80 -14.40 1.00 10.78
C LYS A 80 -15.38 0.00 10.22
N ILE A 81 -15.17 -0.48 8.99
CA ILE A 81 -16.01 -1.51 8.37
C ILE A 81 -15.97 -2.79 9.20
N ARG A 82 -14.78 -3.21 9.63
CA ARG A 82 -14.60 -4.43 10.41
C ARG A 82 -15.26 -4.33 11.79
N ILE A 83 -15.24 -3.15 12.42
CA ILE A 83 -15.96 -2.89 13.66
C ILE A 83 -17.46 -3.02 13.43
N LYS A 84 -18.01 -2.39 12.39
CA LYS A 84 -19.42 -2.51 12.02
C LYS A 84 -19.82 -3.96 11.76
N GLU A 85 -19.01 -4.71 11.02
CA GLU A 85 -19.22 -6.12 10.74
C GLU A 85 -19.27 -6.94 12.04
N SER A 86 -18.34 -6.70 12.97
CA SER A 86 -18.29 -7.42 14.25
C SER A 86 -19.53 -7.18 15.10
N LEU A 87 -20.12 -5.99 15.00
CA LEU A 87 -21.33 -5.59 15.71
C LEU A 87 -22.61 -5.92 14.94
N LYS A 88 -22.49 -6.45 13.72
CA LYS A 88 -23.62 -6.72 12.81
C LYS A 88 -24.47 -5.48 12.53
N GLU A 89 -23.82 -4.32 12.47
CA GLU A 89 -24.44 -3.03 12.17
C GLU A 89 -24.33 -2.73 10.68
N PHE A 90 -25.32 -3.15 9.90
CA PHE A 90 -25.36 -2.93 8.44
C PHE A 90 -26.28 -1.75 8.10
N ASP A 91 -25.98 -0.62 8.72
CA ASP A 91 -26.73 0.63 8.62
C ASP A 91 -26.22 1.51 7.45
N GLU A 92 -26.75 2.71 7.37
CA GLU A 92 -26.35 3.69 6.35
C GLU A 92 -24.86 4.04 6.44
N ASP A 93 -24.31 4.13 7.65
CA ASP A 93 -22.88 4.40 7.86
C ASP A 93 -22.03 3.24 7.31
N PHE A 94 -22.46 1.99 7.49
CA PHE A 94 -21.78 0.83 6.90
C PHE A 94 -21.78 0.93 5.37
N ILE A 95 -22.91 1.28 4.77
CA ILE A 95 -23.04 1.42 3.31
C ILE A 95 -22.10 2.51 2.79
N GLU A 96 -22.05 3.66 3.45
CA GLU A 96 -21.18 4.78 3.04
C GLU A 96 -19.70 4.42 3.17
N LEU A 97 -19.32 3.71 4.25
CA LEU A 97 -17.96 3.20 4.42
C LEU A 97 -17.60 2.22 3.29
N ALA A 98 -18.48 1.28 2.97
CA ALA A 98 -18.26 0.31 1.90
C ALA A 98 -18.11 1.00 0.54
N ARG A 99 -18.93 1.99 0.26
CA ARG A 99 -18.84 2.77 -0.98
C ARG A 99 -17.54 3.56 -1.08
N SER A 100 -17.05 4.08 0.04
CA SER A 100 -15.80 4.85 0.05
C SER A 100 -14.57 3.99 -0.29
N VAL A 101 -14.61 2.68 -0.04
CA VAL A 101 -13.48 1.79 -0.36
C VAL A 101 -13.14 1.83 -1.85
N TYR A 102 -14.10 1.56 -2.73
CA TYR A 102 -13.80 1.54 -4.16
C TYR A 102 -13.53 2.93 -4.72
N LYS A 103 -14.18 3.96 -4.19
CA LYS A 103 -13.94 5.35 -4.62
C LYS A 103 -12.51 5.80 -4.30
N ILE A 104 -12.04 5.53 -3.10
CA ILE A 104 -10.68 5.89 -2.67
C ILE A 104 -9.64 4.99 -3.36
N ASN A 105 -9.94 3.70 -3.57
CA ASN A 105 -9.07 2.83 -4.37
C ASN A 105 -8.92 3.33 -5.81
N ASP A 106 -9.95 3.93 -6.39
CA ASP A 106 -9.84 4.55 -7.72
C ASP A 106 -8.87 5.73 -7.70
N GLU A 107 -8.95 6.58 -6.69
CA GLU A 107 -8.00 7.69 -6.49
C GLU A 107 -6.57 7.16 -6.32
N ARG A 108 -6.40 6.11 -5.52
CA ARG A 108 -5.11 5.44 -5.32
C ARG A 108 -4.54 4.95 -6.65
N SER A 109 -5.35 4.31 -7.46
CA SER A 109 -4.93 3.82 -8.78
C SER A 109 -4.46 4.94 -9.70
N LEU A 110 -5.14 6.10 -9.67
CA LEU A 110 -4.76 7.27 -10.46
C LEU A 110 -3.40 7.82 -10.02
N ILE A 111 -3.14 7.90 -8.73
CA ILE A 111 -1.86 8.38 -8.22
C ILE A 111 -0.72 7.40 -8.57
N LYS A 112 -0.95 6.10 -8.42
CA LYS A 112 0.02 5.08 -8.82
C LYS A 112 0.33 5.19 -10.31
N ARG A 113 -0.67 5.40 -11.15
CA ARG A 113 -0.49 5.59 -12.59
C ARG A 113 0.31 6.87 -12.90
N GLU A 114 0.02 7.96 -12.19
CA GLU A 114 0.76 9.21 -12.33
C GLU A 114 2.25 9.01 -12.01
N ILE A 115 2.55 8.27 -10.95
CA ILE A 115 3.93 7.90 -10.59
C ILE A 115 4.57 7.07 -11.70
N ASN A 116 3.87 6.05 -12.20
CA ASN A 116 4.39 5.20 -13.26
C ASN A 116 4.74 5.98 -14.52
N LEU A 117 3.89 6.92 -14.90
CA LEU A 117 4.12 7.75 -16.08
C LEU A 117 5.25 8.75 -15.88
N LYS A 118 5.32 9.35 -14.70
CA LYS A 118 6.38 10.31 -14.35
C LYS A 118 7.77 9.69 -14.43
N TYR A 119 7.93 8.48 -13.91
CA TYR A 119 9.23 7.79 -13.86
C TYR A 119 9.44 6.83 -15.04
N ASN A 120 8.57 6.87 -16.03
CA ASN A 120 8.64 5.97 -17.18
C ASN A 120 8.80 4.50 -16.75
N SER A 121 7.92 4.07 -15.85
CA SER A 121 7.94 2.71 -15.32
C SER A 121 7.83 1.69 -16.45
N GLY A 122 8.67 0.64 -16.42
CA GLY A 122 8.62 -0.44 -17.39
C GLY A 122 7.32 -1.25 -17.34
N ILE A 123 6.65 -1.22 -16.17
CA ILE A 123 5.34 -1.82 -15.97
C ILE A 123 4.36 -0.71 -15.60
N VAL A 124 3.22 -0.67 -16.30
CA VAL A 124 2.11 0.23 -15.98
C VAL A 124 0.87 -0.63 -15.77
N GLU A 125 0.40 -0.66 -14.53
CA GLU A 125 -0.77 -1.45 -14.15
C GLU A 125 -2.04 -0.88 -14.78
N GLU A 126 -2.88 -1.74 -15.32
CA GLU A 126 -4.18 -1.37 -15.91
C GLU A 126 -5.34 -1.86 -15.05
N LYS A 127 -6.44 -1.11 -15.05
CA LYS A 127 -7.69 -1.45 -14.39
C LYS A 127 -8.80 -1.51 -15.41
N SER A 128 -9.73 -2.45 -15.21
CA SER A 128 -10.87 -2.64 -16.10
C SER A 128 -12.15 -2.79 -15.30
N TYR A 129 -12.41 -1.82 -14.42
CA TYR A 129 -13.63 -1.79 -13.64
C TYR A 129 -14.76 -1.08 -14.40
N LYS A 130 -15.98 -1.53 -14.13
CA LYS A 130 -17.16 -0.86 -14.64
C LYS A 130 -17.29 0.55 -14.02
N ASN A 131 -17.59 1.54 -14.84
CA ASN A 131 -17.84 2.91 -14.35
C ASN A 131 -19.14 2.97 -13.53
N TYR A 132 -19.15 3.84 -12.56
CA TYR A 132 -20.32 4.08 -11.70
C TYR A 132 -20.73 5.53 -11.69
#